data_9fdd7574184685d2c9e1e1d7cbeaf839
#
_entry.id   9fdd7574184685d2c9e1e1d7cbeaf839
#
_cell.length_a   1.000
_cell.length_b   1.000
_cell.length_c   1.000
_cell.angle_alpha   90.00
_cell.angle_beta   90.00
_cell.angle_gamma   90.00
#
_symmetry.space_group_name_H-M   'P 1'
#
loop_
_entity.id
_entity.type
_entity.pdbx_description
1 polymer ?
#
loop_
_entity_poly.entity_id
_entity_poly.type
_entity_poly.pdbx_seq_one_letter_code
_entity_poly.pdbx_strand_id
1 'polypeptide(L)'
;MPGETELHKTLKKEACRWLYRMGYRCIAAEVRLHHLGIIDAVGTGLFRAYHNYLAIPRQLPQVCFIECKASRSDFLADCGEPAQLSLALQPRRNVFRLRRRRPPALPALGKFHACLARPLANLHYVLAPVGVVQKKDLPPRWGLLAYGPGGVNVVVRCQWQESEHLPFVESAIARTLTGDIYRADTRAMGSVNREIFAQQQSLAERIRAIRPQIVLAPPASA
;
A
#
# COMPACT_ATOMS: atom_id res chain seq x y z
N MET A 1 19.09 -2.14 2.09
CA MET A 1 17.89 -3.01 1.94
C MET A 1 17.93 -3.54 0.52
N PRO A 2 17.79 -4.86 0.27
CA PRO A 2 17.61 -5.35 -1.09
C PRO A 2 16.35 -4.68 -1.66
N GLY A 3 16.45 -4.21 -2.90
CA GLY A 3 15.35 -3.54 -3.59
C GLY A 3 14.19 -4.49 -3.81
N GLU A 4 12.98 -3.96 -3.93
CA GLU A 4 11.78 -4.70 -4.26
C GLU A 4 11.93 -5.43 -5.61
N THR A 5 11.57 -6.72 -5.67
CA THR A 5 11.68 -7.52 -6.88
C THR A 5 10.61 -7.14 -7.91
N GLU A 6 10.89 -7.31 -9.20
CA GLU A 6 9.91 -7.06 -10.28
C GLU A 6 8.65 -7.93 -10.13
N LEU A 7 8.80 -9.16 -9.63
CA LEU A 7 7.67 -10.03 -9.34
C LEU A 7 6.76 -9.42 -8.25
N HIS A 8 7.34 -8.85 -7.17
CA HIS A 8 6.56 -8.23 -6.10
C HIS A 8 5.78 -7.01 -6.61
N LYS A 9 6.42 -6.17 -7.43
CA LYS A 9 5.74 -5.04 -8.10
C LYS A 9 4.59 -5.50 -9.00
N THR A 10 4.80 -6.60 -9.73
CA THR A 10 3.75 -7.21 -10.57
C THR A 10 2.58 -7.68 -9.73
N LEU A 11 2.84 -8.39 -8.62
CA LEU A 11 1.80 -8.85 -7.70
C LEU A 11 0.98 -7.69 -7.14
N LYS A 12 1.60 -6.57 -6.74
CA LYS A 12 0.88 -5.37 -6.27
C LYS A 12 -0.05 -4.79 -7.34
N LYS A 13 0.42 -4.69 -8.58
CA LYS A 13 -0.41 -4.24 -9.72
C LYS A 13 -1.60 -5.16 -9.93
N GLU A 14 -1.37 -6.47 -9.91
CA GLU A 14 -2.43 -7.46 -10.09
C GLU A 14 -3.41 -7.49 -8.91
N ALA A 15 -2.94 -7.26 -7.68
CA ALA A 15 -3.80 -7.08 -6.51
C ALA A 15 -4.77 -5.90 -6.70
N CYS A 16 -4.26 -4.74 -7.12
CA CYS A 16 -5.10 -3.58 -7.39
C CYS A 16 -6.09 -3.83 -8.53
N ARG A 17 -5.66 -4.49 -9.62
CA ARG A 17 -6.54 -4.88 -10.74
C ARG A 17 -7.64 -5.85 -10.29
N TRP A 18 -7.28 -6.82 -9.45
CA TRP A 18 -8.24 -7.76 -8.90
C TRP A 18 -9.27 -7.04 -8.02
N LEU A 19 -8.84 -6.16 -7.11
CA LEU A 19 -9.74 -5.34 -6.30
C LEU A 19 -10.71 -4.53 -7.18
N TYR A 20 -10.21 -3.90 -8.23
CA TYR A 20 -11.06 -3.14 -9.16
C TYR A 20 -12.11 -4.02 -9.83
N ARG A 21 -11.72 -5.21 -10.32
CA ARG A 21 -12.65 -6.19 -10.92
C ARG A 21 -13.68 -6.68 -9.92
N MET A 22 -13.31 -6.81 -8.65
CA MET A 22 -14.22 -7.19 -7.57
C MET A 22 -15.16 -6.07 -7.14
N GLY A 23 -15.07 -4.87 -7.71
CA GLY A 23 -16.00 -3.77 -7.48
C GLY A 23 -15.52 -2.73 -6.47
N TYR A 24 -14.30 -2.85 -5.90
CA TYR A 24 -13.72 -1.80 -5.09
C TYR A 24 -13.42 -0.57 -5.95
N ARG A 25 -13.69 0.63 -5.45
CA ARG A 25 -13.53 1.87 -6.22
C ARG A 25 -12.49 2.82 -5.65
N CYS A 26 -12.21 2.74 -4.35
CA CYS A 26 -11.12 3.45 -3.71
C CYS A 26 -10.01 2.42 -3.45
N ILE A 27 -8.93 2.46 -4.23
CA ILE A 27 -7.86 1.46 -4.20
C ILE A 27 -6.52 2.18 -4.17
N ALA A 28 -5.62 1.72 -3.31
CA ALA A 28 -4.24 2.17 -3.30
C ALA A 28 -3.28 1.01 -2.99
N ALA A 29 -2.07 1.09 -3.53
CA ALA A 29 -0.96 0.23 -3.16
C ALA A 29 -0.13 0.87 -2.06
N GLU A 30 0.60 0.05 -1.28
CA GLU A 30 1.57 0.49 -0.26
C GLU A 30 0.97 1.43 0.80
N VAL A 31 -0.24 1.12 1.24
CA VAL A 31 -0.95 1.94 2.23
C VAL A 31 -0.35 1.75 3.61
N ARG A 32 0.20 2.81 4.18
CA ARG A 32 0.75 2.80 5.53
C ARG A 32 -0.36 2.94 6.57
N LEU A 33 -0.53 1.91 7.37
CA LEU A 33 -1.47 1.87 8.49
C LEU A 33 -0.72 1.87 9.81
N HIS A 34 -1.14 2.72 10.73
CA HIS A 34 -0.54 2.81 12.05
C HIS A 34 -0.69 1.45 12.78
N HIS A 35 0.41 0.92 13.32
CA HIS A 35 0.53 -0.37 14.01
C HIS A 35 0.49 -1.64 13.13
N LEU A 36 0.16 -1.57 11.84
CA LEU A 36 0.21 -2.71 10.93
C LEU A 36 1.37 -2.62 9.92
N GLY A 37 1.98 -1.44 9.78
CA GLY A 37 2.99 -1.20 8.76
C GLY A 37 2.38 -0.85 7.41
N ILE A 38 3.00 -1.32 6.33
CA ILE A 38 2.55 -1.08 4.95
C ILE A 38 1.77 -2.30 4.47
N ILE A 39 0.54 -2.09 3.99
CA ILE A 39 -0.27 -3.11 3.32
C ILE A 39 -0.08 -2.94 1.81
N ASP A 40 0.22 -4.02 1.09
CA ASP A 40 0.62 -3.98 -0.31
C ASP A 40 -0.49 -3.50 -1.25
N ALA A 41 -1.75 -3.91 -1.00
CA ALA A 41 -2.91 -3.34 -1.70
C ALA A 41 -4.13 -3.27 -0.76
N VAL A 42 -4.83 -2.15 -0.82
CA VAL A 42 -6.03 -1.88 -0.02
C VAL A 42 -7.13 -1.40 -0.94
N GLY A 43 -8.32 -1.95 -0.76
CA GLY A 43 -9.52 -1.50 -1.47
C GLY A 43 -10.67 -1.24 -0.50
N THR A 44 -11.40 -0.13 -0.73
CA THR A 44 -12.67 0.14 -0.04
C THR A 44 -13.80 0.33 -1.06
N GLY A 45 -15.01 0.00 -0.66
CA GLY A 45 -16.18 0.12 -1.50
C GLY A 45 -17.48 -0.12 -0.75
N LEU A 46 -18.58 0.22 -1.39
CA LEU A 46 -19.93 -0.06 -0.89
C LEU A 46 -20.51 -1.24 -1.65
N PHE A 47 -20.83 -2.30 -0.96
CA PHE A 47 -21.37 -3.53 -1.53
C PHE A 47 -22.81 -3.76 -1.09
N ARG A 48 -23.66 -4.22 -2.01
CA ARG A 48 -25.03 -4.60 -1.67
C ARG A 48 -25.01 -5.91 -0.88
N ALA A 49 -25.42 -5.85 0.37
CA ALA A 49 -25.71 -7.04 1.14
C ALA A 49 -27.20 -7.36 1.04
N TYR A 50 -27.52 -8.54 0.56
CA TYR A 50 -28.90 -9.06 0.64
C TYR A 50 -29.07 -9.66 2.03
N HIS A 51 -29.76 -8.94 2.92
CA HIS A 51 -30.23 -9.52 4.17
C HIS A 51 -31.47 -10.35 3.88
N ASN A 52 -31.43 -11.64 4.21
CA ASN A 52 -32.51 -12.62 3.93
C ASN A 52 -33.87 -12.28 4.56
N TYR A 53 -33.98 -11.22 5.35
CA TYR A 53 -35.22 -10.87 6.07
C TYR A 53 -35.78 -9.47 5.77
N LEU A 54 -35.08 -8.63 5.06
CA LEU A 54 -35.59 -7.31 4.69
C LEU A 54 -35.27 -7.08 3.21
N ALA A 55 -36.30 -6.88 2.41
CA ALA A 55 -36.23 -6.64 0.96
C ALA A 55 -35.49 -5.34 0.55
N ILE A 56 -34.83 -4.66 1.48
CA ILE A 56 -34.07 -3.43 1.22
C ILE A 56 -32.59 -3.77 1.14
N PRO A 57 -31.95 -3.63 -0.03
CA PRO A 57 -30.52 -3.84 -0.14
C PRO A 57 -29.78 -2.78 0.68
N ARG A 58 -29.15 -3.17 1.78
CA ARG A 58 -28.23 -2.30 2.51
C ARG A 58 -26.90 -2.26 1.77
N GLN A 59 -26.41 -1.08 1.51
CA GLN A 59 -25.01 -0.89 1.10
C GLN A 59 -24.16 -0.97 2.35
N LEU A 60 -23.34 -2.02 2.43
CA LEU A 60 -22.40 -2.18 3.53
C LEU A 60 -21.01 -1.75 3.05
N PRO A 61 -20.34 -0.89 3.81
CA PRO A 61 -18.95 -0.57 3.55
C PRO A 61 -18.10 -1.82 3.77
N GLN A 62 -17.17 -2.04 2.84
CA GLN A 62 -16.27 -3.18 2.88
C GLN A 62 -14.85 -2.73 2.62
N VAL A 63 -13.94 -3.21 3.44
CA VAL A 63 -12.49 -3.02 3.31
C VAL A 63 -11.84 -4.37 3.02
N CYS A 64 -10.96 -4.41 2.02
CA CYS A 64 -10.18 -5.58 1.68
C CYS A 64 -8.68 -5.24 1.72
N PHE A 65 -7.90 -6.06 2.42
CA PHE A 65 -6.44 -6.01 2.45
C PHE A 65 -5.87 -7.18 1.66
N ILE A 66 -4.85 -6.91 0.86
CA ILE A 66 -4.08 -7.94 0.14
C ILE A 66 -2.61 -7.73 0.46
N GLU A 67 -1.96 -8.80 0.94
CA GLU A 67 -0.51 -8.92 1.13
C GLU A 67 0.09 -9.73 0.00
N CYS A 68 1.07 -9.19 -0.70
CA CYS A 68 1.75 -9.82 -1.81
C CYS A 68 3.00 -10.57 -1.34
N LYS A 69 3.14 -11.82 -1.72
CA LYS A 69 4.28 -12.67 -1.33
C LYS A 69 4.93 -13.29 -2.56
N ALA A 70 6.12 -12.79 -2.89
CA ALA A 70 6.86 -13.27 -4.04
C ALA A 70 7.52 -14.63 -3.81
N SER A 71 7.79 -14.99 -2.55
CA SER A 71 8.43 -16.25 -2.17
C SER A 71 7.83 -16.84 -0.89
N ARG A 72 8.09 -18.13 -0.66
CA ARG A 72 7.67 -18.79 0.57
C ARG A 72 8.39 -18.24 1.80
N SER A 73 9.66 -17.88 1.70
CA SER A 73 10.41 -17.27 2.81
C SER A 73 9.85 -15.91 3.21
N ASP A 74 9.46 -15.09 2.24
CA ASP A 74 8.78 -13.81 2.47
C ASP A 74 7.42 -13.99 3.16
N PHE A 75 6.65 -15.00 2.76
CA PHE A 75 5.40 -15.35 3.41
C PHE A 75 5.61 -15.77 4.88
N LEU A 76 6.56 -16.67 5.14
CA LEU A 76 6.83 -17.19 6.47
C LEU A 76 7.35 -16.11 7.43
N ALA A 77 8.10 -15.13 6.94
CA ALA A 77 8.58 -14.01 7.74
C ALA A 77 7.43 -13.19 8.38
N ASP A 78 6.29 -13.08 7.68
CA ASP A 78 5.11 -12.34 8.19
C ASP A 78 4.14 -13.22 9.01
N CYS A 79 4.29 -14.54 8.98
CA CYS A 79 3.45 -15.44 9.79
C CYS A 79 3.72 -15.26 11.29
N GLY A 80 4.96 -14.91 11.69
CA GLY A 80 5.34 -14.87 13.09
C GLY A 80 5.34 -16.25 13.75
N GLU A 81 5.60 -16.30 15.05
CA GLU A 81 5.59 -17.56 15.81
C GLU A 81 4.18 -17.99 16.22
N PRO A 82 3.85 -19.30 16.23
CA PRO A 82 2.54 -19.81 16.62
C PRO A 82 2.09 -19.37 18.02
N ALA A 83 3.02 -19.18 18.95
CA ALA A 83 2.72 -18.67 20.29
C ALA A 83 2.13 -17.25 20.28
N GLN A 84 2.41 -16.45 19.27
CA GLN A 84 1.88 -15.09 19.14
C GLN A 84 0.40 -15.08 18.72
N LEU A 85 -0.08 -16.13 18.04
CA LEU A 85 -1.46 -16.26 17.63
C LEU A 85 -2.43 -16.34 18.82
N SER A 86 -2.07 -17.08 19.85
CA SER A 86 -2.90 -17.22 21.06
C SER A 86 -3.07 -15.88 21.78
N LEU A 87 -2.03 -15.04 21.79
CA LEU A 87 -2.07 -13.69 22.36
C LEU A 87 -2.92 -12.73 21.49
N ALA A 88 -2.86 -12.87 20.17
CA ALA A 88 -3.63 -12.05 19.24
C ALA A 88 -5.14 -12.31 19.30
N LEU A 89 -5.53 -13.54 19.59
CA LEU A 89 -6.93 -13.99 19.65
C LEU A 89 -7.59 -13.83 21.04
N GLN A 90 -6.83 -13.46 22.07
CA GLN A 90 -7.43 -13.21 23.38
C GLN A 90 -8.37 -11.99 23.35
N PRO A 91 -9.61 -12.11 23.88
CA PRO A 91 -10.53 -10.98 23.97
C PRO A 91 -9.89 -9.90 24.87
N ARG A 92 -9.60 -8.75 24.31
CA ARG A 92 -9.07 -7.62 25.07
C ARG A 92 -10.16 -7.08 25.97
N ARG A 93 -10.15 -7.44 27.25
CA ARG A 93 -10.94 -6.76 28.26
C ARG A 93 -10.59 -5.28 28.23
N ASN A 94 -11.59 -4.44 27.96
CA ASN A 94 -11.62 -2.97 27.95
C ASN A 94 -10.35 -2.25 28.49
N VAL A 95 -9.42 -1.92 27.61
CA VAL A 95 -8.19 -1.15 27.95
C VAL A 95 -8.48 0.36 27.96
N PHE A 96 -9.72 0.80 27.82
CA PHE A 96 -10.09 2.22 27.79
C PHE A 96 -9.89 2.98 29.09
N ARG A 97 -9.54 2.32 30.22
CA ARG A 97 -9.45 2.96 31.55
C ARG A 97 -8.05 3.32 32.06
N LEU A 98 -6.97 3.07 31.33
CA LEU A 98 -5.62 3.40 31.83
C LEU A 98 -4.89 4.41 30.94
N ARG A 99 -5.32 5.66 31.03
CA ARG A 99 -4.80 6.81 30.26
C ARG A 99 -3.42 7.34 30.70
N ARG A 100 -2.56 6.64 31.47
CA ARG A 100 -1.29 7.25 31.93
C ARG A 100 -0.04 6.37 31.96
N ARG A 101 -0.09 5.12 31.54
CA ARG A 101 1.15 4.33 31.36
C ARG A 101 1.23 3.84 29.93
N ARG A 102 2.38 4.07 29.26
CA ARG A 102 2.66 3.42 27.97
C ARG A 102 2.40 1.91 28.20
N PRO A 103 1.48 1.30 27.45
CA PRO A 103 1.30 -0.14 27.54
C PRO A 103 2.66 -0.78 27.26
N PRO A 104 3.01 -1.87 27.96
CA PRO A 104 4.23 -2.61 27.67
C PRO A 104 4.27 -2.90 26.16
N ALA A 105 5.45 -2.73 25.54
CA ALA A 105 5.64 -3.06 24.14
C ALA A 105 5.18 -4.51 23.96
N LEU A 106 4.05 -4.69 23.26
CA LEU A 106 3.62 -6.03 22.88
C LEU A 106 4.74 -6.63 22.05
N PRO A 107 5.09 -7.92 22.24
CA PRO A 107 6.01 -8.60 21.36
C PRO A 107 5.56 -8.33 19.90
N ALA A 108 6.51 -8.05 19.02
CA ALA A 108 6.21 -7.72 17.63
C ALA A 108 5.44 -8.88 17.02
N LEU A 109 4.12 -8.74 16.93
CA LEU A 109 3.27 -9.71 16.26
C LEU A 109 3.63 -9.72 14.78
N GLY A 110 3.76 -10.90 14.20
CA GLY A 110 3.80 -11.02 12.74
C GLY A 110 2.60 -10.29 12.12
N LYS A 111 2.79 -9.73 10.93
CA LYS A 111 1.80 -8.85 10.29
C LYS A 111 0.41 -9.48 10.19
N PHE A 112 0.34 -10.76 9.84
CA PHE A 112 -0.93 -11.49 9.75
C PHE A 112 -1.65 -11.57 11.09
N HIS A 113 -0.92 -11.81 12.18
CA HIS A 113 -1.50 -11.87 13.52
C HIS A 113 -1.94 -10.47 14.02
N ALA A 114 -1.19 -9.43 13.65
CA ALA A 114 -1.56 -8.05 13.98
C ALA A 114 -2.87 -7.66 13.29
N CYS A 115 -3.10 -8.07 12.04
CA CYS A 115 -4.37 -7.88 11.33
C CYS A 115 -5.55 -8.61 11.98
N LEU A 116 -5.32 -9.81 12.55
CA LEU A 116 -6.35 -10.55 13.27
C LEU A 116 -6.68 -9.93 14.63
N ALA A 117 -5.67 -9.44 15.32
CA ALA A 117 -5.83 -8.81 16.63
C ALA A 117 -6.55 -7.46 16.56
N ARG A 118 -6.45 -6.78 15.41
CA ARG A 118 -7.11 -5.50 15.12
C ARG A 118 -7.64 -5.52 13.69
N PRO A 119 -8.83 -6.06 13.45
CA PRO A 119 -9.38 -6.17 12.11
C PRO A 119 -9.73 -4.77 11.57
N LEU A 120 -8.78 -4.14 10.88
CA LEU A 120 -9.02 -2.88 10.16
C LEU A 120 -9.69 -3.11 8.81
N ALA A 121 -9.77 -4.36 8.35
CA ALA A 121 -10.46 -4.75 7.12
C ALA A 121 -11.42 -5.91 7.39
N ASN A 122 -12.44 -6.00 6.54
CA ASN A 122 -13.42 -7.07 6.57
C ASN A 122 -12.87 -8.35 5.92
N LEU A 123 -12.04 -8.19 4.90
CA LEU A 123 -11.48 -9.28 4.11
C LEU A 123 -9.97 -9.16 4.06
N HIS A 124 -9.27 -10.29 4.27
CA HIS A 124 -7.82 -10.36 4.23
C HIS A 124 -7.38 -11.47 3.30
N TYR A 125 -6.53 -11.14 2.34
CA TYR A 125 -5.99 -12.10 1.38
C TYR A 125 -4.47 -12.04 1.32
N VAL A 126 -3.87 -13.20 1.09
CA VAL A 126 -2.49 -13.31 0.60
C VAL A 126 -2.57 -13.52 -0.90
N LEU A 127 -1.81 -12.76 -1.68
CA LEU A 127 -1.59 -12.97 -3.11
C LEU A 127 -0.17 -13.47 -3.33
N ALA A 128 -0.03 -14.64 -3.94
CA ALA A 128 1.25 -15.24 -4.24
C ALA A 128 1.21 -15.96 -5.60
N PRO A 129 2.36 -16.22 -6.25
CA PRO A 129 2.41 -17.11 -7.39
C PRO A 129 1.89 -18.51 -7.03
N VAL A 130 1.34 -19.20 -8.02
CA VAL A 130 0.85 -20.60 -7.85
C VAL A 130 1.94 -21.45 -7.20
N GLY A 131 1.58 -22.17 -6.13
CA GLY A 131 2.47 -23.10 -5.42
C GLY A 131 3.38 -22.50 -4.35
N VAL A 132 3.50 -21.17 -4.25
CA VAL A 132 4.33 -20.50 -3.23
C VAL A 132 3.73 -20.63 -1.83
N VAL A 133 2.42 -20.43 -1.71
CA VAL A 133 1.66 -20.55 -0.46
C VAL A 133 0.64 -21.67 -0.58
N GLN A 134 0.56 -22.54 0.42
CA GLN A 134 -0.41 -23.63 0.46
C GLN A 134 -1.55 -23.29 1.43
N LYS A 135 -2.74 -23.88 1.20
CA LYS A 135 -3.92 -23.68 2.06
C LYS A 135 -3.64 -23.95 3.54
N LYS A 136 -2.84 -24.97 3.86
CA LYS A 136 -2.50 -25.36 5.23
C LYS A 136 -1.60 -24.35 5.95
N ASP A 137 -0.91 -23.48 5.20
CA ASP A 137 0.02 -22.49 5.75
C ASP A 137 -0.68 -21.17 6.08
N LEU A 138 -1.91 -20.98 5.60
CA LEU A 138 -2.63 -19.73 5.77
C LEU A 138 -2.93 -19.44 7.23
N PRO A 139 -2.74 -18.19 7.67
CA PRO A 139 -3.23 -17.75 8.96
C PRO A 139 -4.77 -17.90 9.03
N PRO A 140 -5.33 -18.11 10.23
CA PRO A 140 -6.78 -18.20 10.41
C PRO A 140 -7.50 -17.01 9.74
N ARG A 141 -8.65 -17.27 9.11
CA ARG A 141 -9.52 -16.30 8.44
C ARG A 141 -8.95 -15.63 7.18
N TRP A 142 -7.66 -15.78 6.88
CA TRP A 142 -7.07 -15.27 5.64
C TRP A 142 -7.48 -16.14 4.45
N GLY A 143 -7.68 -15.49 3.29
CA GLY A 143 -7.85 -16.14 2.01
C GLY A 143 -6.55 -16.23 1.22
N LEU A 144 -6.57 -17.01 0.15
CA LEU A 144 -5.47 -17.16 -0.79
C LEU A 144 -5.91 -16.79 -2.20
N LEU A 145 -5.19 -15.87 -2.79
CA LEU A 145 -5.23 -15.55 -4.20
C LEU A 145 -3.96 -16.10 -4.84
N ALA A 146 -4.11 -16.84 -5.94
CA ALA A 146 -2.97 -17.36 -6.70
C ALA A 146 -2.82 -16.58 -8.02
N TYR A 147 -1.60 -16.13 -8.28
CA TYR A 147 -1.22 -15.48 -9.53
C TYR A 147 -0.57 -16.51 -10.46
N GLY A 148 -1.08 -16.61 -11.69
CA GLY A 148 -0.59 -17.50 -12.74
C GLY A 148 -0.86 -16.95 -14.14
N PRO A 149 -0.65 -17.74 -15.20
CA PRO A 149 -0.83 -17.29 -16.59
C PRO A 149 -2.23 -16.74 -16.91
N GLY A 150 -3.25 -17.22 -16.20
CA GLY A 150 -4.64 -16.73 -16.32
C GLY A 150 -4.96 -15.53 -15.43
N GLY A 151 -3.97 -14.91 -14.79
CA GLY A 151 -4.16 -13.81 -13.85
C GLY A 151 -4.38 -14.28 -12.41
N VAL A 152 -5.14 -13.50 -11.64
CA VAL A 152 -5.40 -13.76 -10.22
C VAL A 152 -6.68 -14.56 -10.04
N ASN A 153 -6.56 -15.70 -9.34
CA ASN A 153 -7.65 -16.61 -9.03
C ASN A 153 -7.80 -16.79 -7.52
N VAL A 154 -9.05 -16.93 -7.04
CA VAL A 154 -9.34 -17.23 -5.64
C VAL A 154 -9.17 -18.73 -5.39
N VAL A 155 -8.18 -19.10 -4.59
CA VAL A 155 -7.92 -20.50 -4.18
C VAL A 155 -8.63 -20.83 -2.86
N VAL A 156 -8.55 -19.88 -1.90
CA VAL A 156 -9.25 -19.98 -0.61
C VAL A 156 -9.97 -18.66 -0.35
N ARG A 157 -11.27 -18.73 -0.11
CA ARG A 157 -12.04 -17.56 0.30
C ARG A 157 -11.68 -17.21 1.74
N CYS A 158 -11.43 -15.92 2.00
CA CYS A 158 -11.25 -15.44 3.37
C CYS A 158 -12.58 -15.45 4.14
N GLN A 159 -12.50 -15.45 5.46
CA GLN A 159 -13.66 -15.29 6.32
C GLN A 159 -13.90 -13.81 6.59
N TRP A 160 -15.17 -13.41 6.61
CA TRP A 160 -15.58 -12.06 7.00
C TRP A 160 -15.15 -11.74 8.43
N GLN A 161 -14.69 -10.52 8.63
CA GLN A 161 -14.37 -9.96 9.94
C GLN A 161 -15.11 -8.64 10.12
N GLU A 162 -15.69 -8.44 11.28
CA GLU A 162 -16.29 -7.15 11.62
C GLU A 162 -15.18 -6.09 11.75
N SER A 163 -15.38 -4.97 11.06
CA SER A 163 -14.46 -3.83 11.09
C SER A 163 -15.24 -2.53 11.10
N GLU A 164 -14.98 -1.69 12.09
CA GLU A 164 -15.58 -0.36 12.22
C GLU A 164 -14.63 0.76 11.79
N HIS A 165 -13.50 0.42 11.15
CA HIS A 165 -12.39 1.34 10.91
C HIS A 165 -12.36 1.91 9.49
N LEU A 166 -13.47 1.83 8.73
CA LEU A 166 -13.53 2.33 7.35
C LEU A 166 -13.01 3.77 7.18
N PRO A 167 -13.45 4.78 7.97
CA PRO A 167 -12.98 6.15 7.79
C PRO A 167 -11.47 6.30 8.01
N PHE A 168 -10.90 5.51 8.92
CA PHE A 168 -9.46 5.49 9.16
C PHE A 168 -8.69 4.93 7.97
N VAL A 169 -9.18 3.84 7.37
CA VAL A 169 -8.57 3.21 6.20
C VAL A 169 -8.69 4.12 4.98
N GLU A 170 -9.86 4.72 4.74
CA GLU A 170 -10.06 5.67 3.64
C GLU A 170 -9.15 6.88 3.76
N SER A 171 -8.99 7.43 4.95
CA SER A 171 -8.04 8.52 5.21
C SER A 171 -6.59 8.10 4.94
N ALA A 172 -6.22 6.85 5.22
CA ALA A 172 -4.89 6.33 4.92
C ALA A 172 -4.67 6.17 3.41
N ILE A 173 -5.67 5.66 2.67
CA ILE A 173 -5.67 5.59 1.21
C ILE A 173 -5.51 6.99 0.60
N ALA A 174 -6.33 7.95 1.05
CA ALA A 174 -6.28 9.32 0.55
C ALA A 174 -4.89 9.94 0.74
N ARG A 175 -4.28 9.79 1.92
CA ARG A 175 -2.90 10.26 2.18
C ARG A 175 -1.88 9.61 1.26
N THR A 176 -2.00 8.31 0.98
CA THR A 176 -1.10 7.59 0.08
C THR A 176 -1.19 8.14 -1.33
N LEU A 177 -2.40 8.25 -1.88
CA LEU A 177 -2.65 8.77 -3.23
C LEU A 177 -2.21 10.23 -3.38
N THR A 178 -2.52 11.08 -2.39
CA THR A 178 -2.06 12.49 -2.37
C THR A 178 -0.53 12.56 -2.36
N GLY A 179 0.12 11.73 -1.56
CA GLY A 179 1.58 11.66 -1.52
C GLY A 179 2.19 11.19 -2.84
N ASP A 180 1.54 10.30 -3.56
CA ASP A 180 2.00 9.83 -4.88
C ASP A 180 1.88 10.92 -5.94
N ILE A 181 0.76 11.65 -5.97
CA ILE A 181 0.55 12.80 -6.85
C ILE A 181 1.62 13.86 -6.57
N TYR A 182 1.80 14.25 -5.31
CA TYR A 182 2.80 15.25 -4.93
C TYR A 182 4.23 14.85 -5.32
N ARG A 183 4.59 13.57 -5.14
CA ARG A 183 5.91 13.06 -5.56
C ARG A 183 6.08 13.06 -7.08
N ALA A 184 5.04 12.77 -7.84
CA ALA A 184 5.05 12.83 -9.30
C ALA A 184 5.27 14.25 -9.78
N ASP A 185 4.53 15.22 -9.24
CA ASP A 185 4.66 16.64 -9.57
C ASP A 185 6.04 17.19 -9.21
N THR A 186 6.55 16.86 -8.01
CA THR A 186 7.88 17.29 -7.58
C THR A 186 8.98 16.74 -8.50
N ARG A 187 8.85 15.50 -8.98
CA ARG A 187 9.81 14.92 -9.96
C ARG A 187 9.73 15.63 -11.30
N ALA A 188 8.53 15.92 -11.78
CA ALA A 188 8.32 16.66 -13.02
C ALA A 188 8.91 18.07 -12.93
N MET A 189 8.63 18.82 -11.86
CA MET A 189 9.22 20.15 -11.62
C MET A 189 10.74 20.08 -11.48
N GLY A 190 11.27 19.07 -10.82
CA GLY A 190 12.74 18.88 -10.72
C GLY A 190 13.41 18.63 -12.06
N SER A 191 12.75 18.00 -13.04
CA SER A 191 13.28 17.84 -14.40
C SER A 191 13.28 19.16 -15.16
N VAL A 192 12.18 19.92 -15.08
CA VAL A 192 12.06 21.24 -15.72
C VAL A 192 13.10 22.22 -15.15
N ASN A 193 13.27 22.27 -13.83
CA ASN A 193 14.25 23.15 -13.20
C ASN A 193 15.70 22.81 -13.63
N ARG A 194 16.03 21.53 -13.79
CA ARG A 194 17.35 21.12 -14.31
C ARG A 194 17.57 21.58 -15.74
N GLU A 195 16.55 21.48 -16.58
CA GLU A 195 16.62 21.92 -17.98
C GLU A 195 16.77 23.44 -18.07
N ILE A 196 16.00 24.21 -17.32
CA ILE A 196 16.13 25.67 -17.23
C ILE A 196 17.54 26.06 -16.76
N PHE A 197 18.07 25.40 -15.74
CA PHE A 197 19.43 25.67 -15.24
C PHE A 197 20.51 25.38 -16.29
N ALA A 198 20.39 24.28 -17.03
CA ALA A 198 21.32 23.94 -18.11
C ALA A 198 21.24 24.97 -19.24
N GLN A 199 20.05 25.45 -19.61
CA GLN A 199 19.90 26.51 -20.61
C GLN A 199 20.50 27.84 -20.14
N GLN A 200 20.31 28.20 -18.88
CA GLN A 200 20.91 29.42 -18.31
C GLN A 200 22.45 29.35 -18.32
N GLN A 201 23.05 28.21 -17.98
CA GLN A 201 24.51 28.03 -18.06
C GLN A 201 25.01 28.19 -19.49
N SER A 202 24.37 27.51 -20.45
CA SER A 202 24.73 27.60 -21.85
C SER A 202 24.66 29.04 -22.37
N LEU A 203 23.60 29.78 -21.99
CA LEU A 203 23.48 31.20 -22.35
C LEU A 203 24.58 32.06 -21.74
N ALA A 204 24.92 31.84 -20.47
CA ALA A 204 25.97 32.57 -19.78
C ALA A 204 27.35 32.32 -20.43
N GLU A 205 27.63 31.10 -20.87
CA GLU A 205 28.86 30.76 -21.62
C GLU A 205 28.90 31.48 -22.98
N ARG A 206 27.80 31.50 -23.71
CA ARG A 206 27.71 32.24 -24.99
C ARG A 206 27.93 33.74 -24.78
N ILE A 207 27.37 34.35 -23.76
CA ILE A 207 27.56 35.76 -23.42
C ILE A 207 29.05 36.01 -23.09
N ARG A 208 29.72 35.16 -22.33
CA ARG A 208 31.15 35.26 -22.00
C ARG A 208 32.01 35.17 -23.24
N ALA A 209 31.65 34.32 -24.19
CA ALA A 209 32.38 34.16 -25.45
C ALA A 209 32.27 35.39 -26.38
N ILE A 210 31.14 36.10 -26.35
CA ILE A 210 30.89 37.32 -27.16
C ILE A 210 31.52 38.58 -26.53
N ARG A 211 31.62 38.68 -25.21
CA ARG A 211 32.09 39.84 -24.47
C ARG A 211 33.50 40.33 -24.88
N PRO A 212 34.50 39.50 -25.15
CA PRO A 212 35.82 39.97 -25.62
C PRO A 212 35.82 40.64 -27.00
N GLN A 213 34.82 40.29 -27.85
CA GLN A 213 34.73 40.86 -29.22
C GLN A 213 34.18 42.28 -29.23
N ILE A 214 33.41 42.68 -28.21
CA ILE A 214 32.77 44.01 -28.13
C ILE A 214 33.76 45.07 -27.55
N VAL A 215 34.74 44.65 -26.75
CA VAL A 215 35.68 45.58 -26.08
C VAL A 215 36.84 46.02 -26.99
N LEU A 216 37.04 45.43 -28.17
CA LEU A 216 38.18 45.66 -29.06
C LEU A 216 37.84 46.58 -30.25
N ALA A 217 36.66 47.20 -30.33
CA ALA A 217 36.44 48.22 -31.35
C ALA A 217 37.01 49.58 -30.86
N PRO A 218 38.11 50.12 -31.46
CA PRO A 218 38.63 51.42 -31.09
C PRO A 218 37.58 52.49 -31.41
N PRO A 219 37.49 53.57 -30.62
CA PRO A 219 36.61 54.68 -30.95
C PRO A 219 37.00 55.24 -32.31
N ALA A 220 36.01 55.43 -33.19
CA ALA A 220 36.22 56.10 -34.48
C ALA A 220 36.79 57.49 -34.22
N SER A 221 38.02 57.71 -34.65
CA SER A 221 38.65 59.03 -34.60
C SER A 221 37.86 60.00 -35.48
N ALA A 222 37.35 61.05 -34.86
CA ALA A 222 36.75 62.21 -35.53
C ALA A 222 37.83 63.11 -36.11
#